data_62956314204ef812d3e163495cd9d77c
#
_entry.id   62956314204ef812d3e163495cd9d77c
#
_cell.length_a   1.000
_cell.length_b   1.000
_cell.length_c   1.000
_cell.angle_alpha   90.00
_cell.angle_beta   90.00
_cell.angle_gamma   90.00
#
_symmetry.space_group_name_H-M   'P 1'
#
loop_
_entity.id
_entity.type
_entity.pdbx_description
1 polymer ?
#
loop_
_entity_poly.entity_id
_entity_poly.type
_entity_poly.pdbx_seq_one_letter_code
_entity_poly.pdbx_strand_id
1 'polypeptide(L)'
;RPDNYTSRKNKIKMDKFLIKGPCKIKGQVSISGSKNSALPILASTLLFDKPIVIENLPKVRDIDTMLNLLKSLGSKIQLSNNKKTVKISKTKNQKYFSNYSIMKTMRAGILVLGPMISKYHKSITSFPGGCILNGNSGRPINLHLNALKKLGMKYEIKKGYIYAKSNGKLKGNNIKFPKISVGA
;
A
#
# COMPACT_ATOMS: atom_id res chain seq x y z
N ARG A 1 -46.46 23.14 14.34
CA ARG A 1 -46.07 21.70 14.43
C ARG A 1 -44.54 21.68 14.53
N PRO A 2 -43.97 21.14 15.59
CA PRO A 2 -42.52 21.13 15.75
C PRO A 2 -41.89 19.92 15.05
N ASP A 3 -40.84 20.20 14.28
CA ASP A 3 -40.06 19.21 13.56
C ASP A 3 -39.17 18.41 14.51
N ASN A 4 -39.47 17.12 14.62
CA ASN A 4 -38.63 16.15 15.33
C ASN A 4 -37.40 15.75 14.48
N TYR A 5 -36.32 16.51 14.54
CA TYR A 5 -35.01 16.06 14.11
C TYR A 5 -34.31 15.35 15.27
N THR A 6 -34.55 14.06 15.44
CA THR A 6 -33.71 13.20 16.30
C THR A 6 -32.40 12.92 15.61
N SER A 7 -31.39 13.73 15.87
CA SER A 7 -30.02 13.46 15.50
C SER A 7 -29.51 12.23 16.27
N ARG A 8 -29.45 11.08 15.63
CA ARG A 8 -28.70 9.91 16.12
C ARG A 8 -27.24 10.28 16.19
N LYS A 9 -26.76 10.76 17.33
CA LYS A 9 -25.34 10.86 17.66
C LYS A 9 -24.78 9.45 17.70
N ASN A 10 -24.18 8.99 16.61
CA ASN A 10 -23.29 7.82 16.64
C ASN A 10 -22.14 8.15 17.59
N LYS A 11 -22.25 7.71 18.85
CA LYS A 11 -21.12 7.73 19.80
C LYS A 11 -19.99 6.89 19.19
N ILE A 12 -18.94 7.54 18.72
CA ILE A 12 -17.71 6.87 18.33
C ILE A 12 -17.18 6.18 19.60
N LYS A 13 -17.37 4.87 19.68
CA LYS A 13 -16.83 4.05 20.77
C LYS A 13 -15.33 3.97 20.55
N MET A 14 -14.57 4.76 21.33
CA MET A 14 -13.11 4.68 21.30
C MET A 14 -12.67 3.44 22.08
N ASP A 15 -11.85 2.61 21.46
CA ASP A 15 -11.22 1.49 22.13
C ASP A 15 -10.23 2.02 23.18
N LYS A 16 -10.17 1.37 24.34
CA LYS A 16 -9.31 1.75 25.47
C LYS A 16 -8.49 0.56 25.91
N PHE A 17 -7.23 0.81 26.24
CA PHE A 17 -6.40 -0.17 26.95
C PHE A 17 -6.55 0.04 28.45
N LEU A 18 -6.91 -1.01 29.18
CA LEU A 18 -6.89 -1.05 30.64
C LEU A 18 -5.72 -1.92 31.09
N ILE A 19 -4.72 -1.29 31.69
CA ILE A 19 -3.51 -1.97 32.15
C ILE A 19 -3.51 -2.00 33.67
N LYS A 20 -3.48 -3.21 34.26
CA LYS A 20 -3.31 -3.42 35.68
C LYS A 20 -1.87 -3.89 35.95
N GLY A 21 -1.16 -3.14 36.72
CA GLY A 21 0.22 -3.45 37.15
C GLY A 21 0.46 -3.01 38.60
N PRO A 22 1.61 -3.39 39.17
CA PRO A 22 2.65 -4.26 38.63
C PRO A 22 2.24 -5.72 38.58
N CYS A 23 2.76 -6.48 37.61
CA CYS A 23 2.53 -7.91 37.51
C CYS A 23 3.81 -8.61 37.03
N LYS A 24 4.02 -9.89 37.48
CA LYS A 24 5.07 -10.74 36.96
C LYS A 24 4.59 -11.35 35.65
N ILE A 25 5.28 -11.03 34.54
CA ILE A 25 4.98 -11.59 33.23
C ILE A 25 5.71 -12.93 33.09
N LYS A 26 4.95 -14.01 32.86
CA LYS A 26 5.45 -15.34 32.59
C LYS A 26 4.58 -16.00 31.52
N GLY A 27 5.20 -16.57 30.51
CA GLY A 27 4.47 -17.25 29.43
C GLY A 27 5.17 -17.15 28.10
N GLN A 28 4.50 -17.63 27.06
CA GLN A 28 4.98 -17.65 25.68
C GLN A 28 3.96 -16.95 24.78
N VAL A 29 4.42 -16.11 23.85
CA VAL A 29 3.59 -15.45 22.88
C VAL A 29 4.09 -15.72 21.46
N SER A 30 3.17 -15.94 20.53
CA SER A 30 3.48 -15.99 19.09
C SER A 30 3.47 -14.59 18.52
N ILE A 31 4.59 -14.18 17.91
CA ILE A 31 4.72 -12.87 17.27
C ILE A 31 3.97 -12.88 15.94
N SER A 32 3.12 -11.89 15.72
CA SER A 32 2.48 -11.68 14.42
C SER A 32 3.46 -11.10 13.41
N GLY A 33 3.17 -11.29 12.11
CA GLY A 33 3.93 -10.63 11.04
C GLY A 33 3.91 -9.11 11.17
N SER A 34 4.95 -8.47 10.63
CA SER A 34 5.08 -7.00 10.62
C SER A 34 4.27 -6.39 9.47
N LYS A 35 3.47 -5.37 9.77
CA LYS A 35 2.77 -4.57 8.75
C LYS A 35 3.74 -3.96 7.73
N ASN A 36 4.81 -3.38 8.21
CA ASN A 36 5.76 -2.64 7.37
C ASN A 36 6.57 -3.55 6.44
N SER A 37 6.75 -4.82 6.81
CA SER A 37 7.34 -5.84 5.92
C SER A 37 6.31 -6.43 4.97
N ALA A 38 5.09 -6.70 5.44
CA ALA A 38 4.05 -7.33 4.65
C ALA A 38 3.59 -6.45 3.47
N LEU A 39 3.49 -5.13 3.64
CA LEU A 39 3.01 -4.22 2.59
C LEU A 39 3.90 -4.22 1.33
N PRO A 40 5.23 -4.05 1.41
CA PRO A 40 6.09 -4.15 0.23
C PRO A 40 6.14 -5.58 -0.35
N ILE A 41 6.10 -6.63 0.48
CA ILE A 41 6.02 -8.02 0.02
C ILE A 41 4.71 -8.25 -0.78
N LEU A 42 3.58 -7.76 -0.30
CA LEU A 42 2.31 -7.82 -1.03
C LEU A 42 2.39 -7.07 -2.36
N ALA A 43 2.95 -5.86 -2.38
CA ALA A 43 3.11 -5.08 -3.61
C ALA A 43 4.02 -5.79 -4.62
N SER A 44 5.10 -6.45 -4.16
CA SER A 44 6.04 -7.18 -5.04
C SER A 44 5.42 -8.40 -5.72
N THR A 45 4.28 -8.92 -5.22
CA THR A 45 3.57 -10.04 -5.89
C THR A 45 3.13 -9.71 -7.31
N LEU A 46 2.99 -8.44 -7.66
CA LEU A 46 2.72 -7.99 -9.03
C LEU A 46 3.83 -8.36 -10.02
N LEU A 47 5.05 -8.61 -9.55
CA LEU A 47 6.20 -8.99 -10.39
C LEU A 47 6.15 -10.45 -10.85
N PHE A 48 5.40 -11.31 -10.19
CA PHE A 48 5.41 -12.76 -10.43
C PHE A 48 4.29 -13.19 -11.37
N ASP A 49 4.56 -14.21 -12.18
CA ASP A 49 3.56 -14.85 -13.03
C ASP A 49 2.93 -16.07 -12.37
N LYS A 50 3.71 -16.75 -11.49
CA LYS A 50 3.23 -17.88 -10.70
C LYS A 50 2.51 -17.42 -9.45
N PRO A 51 1.56 -18.19 -8.90
CA PRO A 51 0.91 -17.89 -7.63
C PRO A 51 1.93 -17.79 -6.48
N ILE A 52 1.77 -16.80 -5.62
CA ILE A 52 2.56 -16.59 -4.42
C ILE A 52 1.69 -16.82 -3.20
N VAL A 53 2.20 -17.56 -2.22
CA VAL A 53 1.59 -17.74 -0.90
C VAL A 53 2.39 -16.96 0.11
N ILE A 54 1.72 -16.13 0.90
CA ILE A 54 2.31 -15.33 1.98
C ILE A 54 1.62 -15.75 3.27
N GLU A 55 2.41 -16.14 4.24
CA GLU A 55 1.96 -16.59 5.56
C GLU A 55 2.25 -15.55 6.64
N ASN A 56 1.68 -15.76 7.82
CA ASN A 56 1.85 -14.91 8.99
C ASN A 56 1.52 -13.43 8.74
N LEU A 57 0.48 -13.14 7.96
CA LEU A 57 0.01 -11.78 7.74
C LEU A 57 -0.55 -11.19 9.04
N PRO A 58 -0.20 -9.96 9.40
CA PRO A 58 -0.81 -9.27 10.53
C PRO A 58 -2.25 -8.86 10.20
N LYS A 59 -3.15 -8.96 11.18
CA LYS A 59 -4.56 -8.57 11.05
C LYS A 59 -4.71 -7.06 11.28
N VAL A 60 -4.37 -6.26 10.30
CA VAL A 60 -4.47 -4.79 10.36
C VAL A 60 -5.10 -4.24 9.09
N ARG A 61 -5.80 -3.12 9.21
CA ARG A 61 -6.56 -2.48 8.12
C ARG A 61 -5.73 -2.20 6.86
N ASP A 62 -4.46 -1.83 7.02
CA ASP A 62 -3.58 -1.55 5.89
C ASP A 62 -3.35 -2.78 5.00
N ILE A 63 -3.33 -3.99 5.59
CA ILE A 63 -3.22 -5.25 4.83
C ILE A 63 -4.48 -5.46 3.98
N ASP A 64 -5.67 -5.31 4.57
CA ASP A 64 -6.92 -5.44 3.84
C ASP A 64 -6.99 -4.41 2.68
N THR A 65 -6.54 -3.19 2.94
CA THR A 65 -6.49 -2.13 1.91
C THR A 65 -5.52 -2.48 0.78
N MET A 66 -4.33 -3.02 1.10
CA MET A 66 -3.36 -3.44 0.07
C MET A 66 -3.90 -4.60 -0.76
N LEU A 67 -4.54 -5.60 -0.14
CA LEU A 67 -5.16 -6.70 -0.86
C LEU A 67 -6.28 -6.22 -1.79
N ASN A 68 -7.10 -5.26 -1.34
CA ASN A 68 -8.13 -4.63 -2.18
C ASN A 68 -7.50 -3.85 -3.35
N LEU A 69 -6.38 -3.16 -3.12
CA LEU A 69 -5.63 -2.48 -4.19
C LEU A 69 -5.13 -3.50 -5.23
N LEU A 70 -4.48 -4.58 -4.80
CA LEU A 70 -4.01 -5.64 -5.69
C LEU A 70 -5.16 -6.28 -6.48
N LYS A 71 -6.30 -6.53 -5.82
CA LYS A 71 -7.52 -7.04 -6.48
C LYS A 71 -8.02 -6.05 -7.54
N SER A 72 -8.02 -4.75 -7.25
CA SER A 72 -8.41 -3.71 -8.22
C SER A 72 -7.47 -3.63 -9.43
N LEU A 73 -6.19 -3.99 -9.23
CA LEU A 73 -5.18 -4.09 -10.29
C LEU A 73 -5.27 -5.42 -11.08
N GLY A 74 -6.19 -6.31 -10.74
CA GLY A 74 -6.45 -7.54 -11.47
C GLY A 74 -5.84 -8.80 -10.85
N SER A 75 -5.31 -8.75 -9.64
CA SER A 75 -4.86 -9.95 -8.94
C SER A 75 -6.05 -10.74 -8.36
N LYS A 76 -5.99 -12.07 -8.42
CA LYS A 76 -6.91 -12.95 -7.70
C LYS A 76 -6.37 -13.17 -6.29
N ILE A 77 -7.19 -12.87 -5.29
CA ILE A 77 -6.85 -12.97 -3.87
C ILE A 77 -7.65 -14.08 -3.23
N GLN A 78 -6.99 -15.02 -2.57
CA GLN A 78 -7.60 -16.09 -1.78
C GLN A 78 -7.02 -16.04 -0.37
N LEU A 79 -7.84 -15.67 0.61
CA LEU A 79 -7.48 -15.61 2.03
C LEU A 79 -7.85 -16.92 2.72
N SER A 80 -7.02 -17.37 3.66
CA SER A 80 -7.39 -18.43 4.61
C SER A 80 -8.49 -17.94 5.57
N ASN A 81 -9.21 -18.89 6.21
CA ASN A 81 -10.28 -18.57 7.15
C ASN A 81 -9.82 -17.69 8.32
N ASN A 82 -8.57 -17.87 8.78
CA ASN A 82 -7.99 -17.06 9.86
C ASN A 82 -7.36 -15.74 9.38
N LYS A 83 -7.38 -15.45 8.06
CA LYS A 83 -6.77 -14.28 7.40
C LYS A 83 -5.25 -14.12 7.66
N LYS A 84 -4.56 -15.17 8.09
CA LYS A 84 -3.10 -15.13 8.31
C LYS A 84 -2.31 -15.56 7.07
N THR A 85 -2.96 -16.24 6.12
CA THR A 85 -2.34 -16.72 4.89
C THR A 85 -3.13 -16.20 3.69
N VAL A 86 -2.43 -15.72 2.68
CA VAL A 86 -3.02 -15.28 1.41
C VAL A 86 -2.30 -15.94 0.24
N LYS A 87 -3.07 -16.44 -0.72
CA LYS A 87 -2.59 -16.84 -2.05
C LYS A 87 -2.97 -15.77 -3.05
N ILE A 88 -1.97 -15.22 -3.74
CA ILE A 88 -2.13 -14.17 -4.74
C ILE A 88 -1.71 -14.73 -6.09
N SER A 89 -2.58 -14.60 -7.08
CA SER A 89 -2.35 -15.10 -8.43
C SER A 89 -2.62 -14.01 -9.46
N LYS A 90 -1.83 -13.99 -10.53
CA LYS A 90 -2.07 -13.13 -11.68
C LYS A 90 -3.34 -13.57 -12.41
N THR A 91 -4.07 -12.64 -12.99
CA THR A 91 -5.18 -12.92 -13.90
C THR A 91 -4.88 -12.41 -15.32
N LYS A 92 -5.69 -12.83 -16.30
CA LYS A 92 -5.59 -12.29 -17.67
C LYS A 92 -6.00 -10.81 -17.75
N ASN A 93 -6.82 -10.33 -16.82
CA ASN A 93 -7.37 -8.96 -16.78
C ASN A 93 -6.50 -8.02 -15.95
N GLN A 94 -5.26 -7.80 -16.36
CA GLN A 94 -4.39 -6.83 -15.70
C GLN A 94 -4.90 -5.41 -15.93
N LYS A 95 -5.08 -4.66 -14.83
CA LYS A 95 -5.44 -3.24 -14.83
C LYS A 95 -4.26 -2.39 -14.40
N TYR A 96 -4.20 -1.16 -14.90
CA TYR A 96 -3.06 -0.25 -14.69
C TYR A 96 -3.46 1.02 -13.95
N PHE A 97 -4.68 1.05 -13.43
CA PHE A 97 -5.27 2.21 -12.77
C PHE A 97 -5.52 1.93 -11.29
N SER A 98 -4.88 2.70 -10.41
CA SER A 98 -5.07 2.65 -8.96
C SER A 98 -5.99 3.79 -8.52
N ASN A 99 -7.20 3.46 -8.10
CA ASN A 99 -8.24 4.43 -7.78
C ASN A 99 -7.90 5.24 -6.51
N TYR A 100 -8.19 6.53 -6.55
CA TYR A 100 -8.03 7.46 -5.43
C TYR A 100 -8.76 7.01 -4.15
N SER A 101 -9.98 6.46 -4.27
CA SER A 101 -10.75 6.01 -3.10
C SER A 101 -10.02 4.98 -2.22
N ILE A 102 -9.20 4.10 -2.84
CA ILE A 102 -8.37 3.12 -2.13
C ILE A 102 -7.05 3.78 -1.70
N MET A 103 -6.41 4.50 -2.61
CA MET A 103 -5.08 5.08 -2.40
C MET A 103 -5.07 6.12 -1.27
N LYS A 104 -6.11 6.95 -1.14
CA LYS A 104 -6.21 7.98 -0.09
C LYS A 104 -6.17 7.43 1.34
N THR A 105 -6.48 6.16 1.53
CA THR A 105 -6.58 5.53 2.86
C THR A 105 -5.27 4.88 3.32
N MET A 106 -4.29 4.74 2.41
CA MET A 106 -3.05 4.03 2.72
C MET A 106 -1.84 4.63 2.00
N ARG A 107 -0.86 5.12 2.78
CA ARG A 107 0.41 5.67 2.23
C ARG A 107 1.20 4.67 1.41
N ALA A 108 1.25 3.42 1.88
CA ALA A 108 1.98 2.33 1.23
C ALA A 108 1.41 1.96 -0.17
N GLY A 109 0.27 2.52 -0.58
CA GLY A 109 -0.27 2.33 -1.93
C GLY A 109 0.70 2.72 -3.03
N ILE A 110 1.61 3.68 -2.78
CA ILE A 110 2.65 4.07 -3.76
C ILE A 110 3.60 2.92 -4.11
N LEU A 111 3.76 1.92 -3.23
CA LEU A 111 4.66 0.80 -3.45
C LEU A 111 4.30 -0.06 -4.68
N VAL A 112 3.06 -0.01 -5.16
CA VAL A 112 2.67 -0.73 -6.38
C VAL A 112 3.26 -0.11 -7.64
N LEU A 113 3.68 1.17 -7.61
CA LEU A 113 4.19 1.88 -8.77
C LEU A 113 5.45 1.21 -9.35
N GLY A 114 6.42 0.85 -8.50
CA GLY A 114 7.65 0.18 -8.91
C GLY A 114 7.39 -1.12 -9.66
N PRO A 115 6.70 -2.11 -9.05
CA PRO A 115 6.33 -3.35 -9.71
C PRO A 115 5.52 -3.16 -11.00
N MET A 116 4.57 -2.22 -11.02
CA MET A 116 3.77 -1.95 -12.21
C MET A 116 4.62 -1.45 -13.38
N ILE A 117 5.52 -0.52 -13.13
CA ILE A 117 6.42 0.00 -14.18
C ILE A 117 7.43 -1.04 -14.61
N SER A 118 8.00 -1.80 -13.67
CA SER A 118 9.00 -2.83 -13.98
C SER A 118 8.42 -3.96 -14.83
N LYS A 119 7.21 -4.41 -14.55
CA LYS A 119 6.59 -5.56 -15.22
C LYS A 119 5.75 -5.18 -16.43
N TYR A 120 4.95 -4.12 -16.30
CA TYR A 120 3.91 -3.77 -17.28
C TYR A 120 4.20 -2.50 -18.05
N HIS A 121 5.30 -1.79 -17.73
CA HIS A 121 5.76 -0.59 -18.42
C HIS A 121 4.79 0.60 -18.39
N LYS A 122 3.69 0.50 -17.63
CA LYS A 122 2.69 1.56 -17.45
C LYS A 122 1.98 1.47 -16.12
N SER A 123 1.61 2.63 -15.57
CA SER A 123 0.77 2.75 -14.37
C SER A 123 0.09 4.11 -14.34
N ILE A 124 -1.15 4.15 -13.88
CA ILE A 124 -1.84 5.38 -13.49
C ILE A 124 -2.18 5.24 -12.02
N THR A 125 -1.47 5.96 -11.18
CA THR A 125 -1.56 5.83 -9.73
C THR A 125 -1.92 7.16 -9.11
N SER A 126 -3.00 7.22 -8.32
CA SER A 126 -3.33 8.44 -7.60
C SER A 126 -2.35 8.69 -6.47
N PHE A 127 -2.29 9.93 -5.98
CA PHE A 127 -1.52 10.23 -4.78
C PHE A 127 -2.05 9.43 -3.59
N PRO A 128 -1.17 8.77 -2.82
CA PRO A 128 -1.56 8.09 -1.60
C PRO A 128 -1.92 9.10 -0.49
N GLY A 129 -2.77 8.69 0.43
CA GLY A 129 -3.21 9.55 1.53
C GLY A 129 -2.07 10.10 2.37
N GLY A 130 -2.14 11.39 2.70
CA GLY A 130 -1.12 12.08 3.50
C GLY A 130 0.25 12.23 2.82
N CYS A 131 0.33 12.06 1.49
CA CYS A 131 1.52 12.31 0.69
C CYS A 131 1.36 13.57 -0.14
N ILE A 132 2.46 14.31 -0.29
CA ILE A 132 2.56 15.52 -1.10
C ILE A 132 3.81 15.46 -1.97
N LEU A 133 3.82 16.22 -3.05
CA LEU A 133 4.98 16.29 -3.95
C LEU A 133 6.13 17.10 -3.36
N ASN A 134 5.83 18.30 -2.90
CA ASN A 134 6.81 19.22 -2.33
C ASN A 134 6.14 19.98 -1.18
N GLY A 135 6.73 19.99 -0.01
CA GLY A 135 6.22 20.78 1.10
C GLY A 135 6.72 20.34 2.47
N ASN A 136 6.51 21.18 3.47
CA ASN A 136 6.98 20.98 4.84
C ASN A 136 6.05 20.10 5.68
N SER A 137 4.82 19.84 5.22
CA SER A 137 3.83 19.03 5.92
C SER A 137 3.40 17.83 5.06
N GLY A 138 3.84 16.64 5.40
CA GLY A 138 3.51 15.39 4.71
C GLY A 138 4.76 14.61 4.29
N ARG A 139 4.58 13.34 3.91
CA ARG A 139 5.69 12.49 3.46
C ARG A 139 5.87 12.61 1.95
N PRO A 140 7.06 13.06 1.50
CA PRO A 140 7.32 13.26 0.09
C PRO A 140 7.41 11.92 -0.65
N ILE A 141 6.74 11.82 -1.80
CA ILE A 141 6.88 10.69 -2.74
C ILE A 141 7.89 10.98 -3.84
N ASN A 142 8.43 12.19 -3.89
CA ASN A 142 9.41 12.62 -4.89
C ASN A 142 10.67 11.73 -4.89
N LEU A 143 11.08 11.18 -3.75
CA LEU A 143 12.22 10.26 -3.68
C LEU A 143 11.96 9.00 -4.52
N HIS A 144 10.78 8.40 -4.37
CA HIS A 144 10.37 7.24 -5.19
C HIS A 144 10.31 7.60 -6.68
N LEU A 145 9.69 8.74 -7.02
CA LEU A 145 9.55 9.17 -8.41
C LEU A 145 10.91 9.49 -9.05
N ASN A 146 11.79 10.18 -8.33
CA ASN A 146 13.13 10.52 -8.80
C ASN A 146 14.00 9.27 -8.98
N ALA A 147 13.95 8.32 -8.05
CA ALA A 147 14.65 7.05 -8.18
C ALA A 147 14.18 6.27 -9.41
N LEU A 148 12.88 6.07 -9.56
CA LEU A 148 12.31 5.37 -10.72
C LEU A 148 12.59 6.10 -12.04
N LYS A 149 12.61 7.45 -12.04
CA LYS A 149 13.01 8.25 -13.21
C LYS A 149 14.45 7.96 -13.62
N LYS A 150 15.38 7.87 -12.67
CA LYS A 150 16.77 7.52 -12.94
C LYS A 150 16.91 6.10 -13.51
N LEU A 151 16.01 5.19 -13.18
CA LEU A 151 15.96 3.83 -13.74
C LEU A 151 15.30 3.77 -15.13
N GLY A 152 14.76 4.89 -15.65
CA GLY A 152 14.17 4.96 -16.99
C GLY A 152 12.66 5.14 -17.04
N MET A 153 11.98 5.32 -15.89
CA MET A 153 10.58 5.70 -15.86
C MET A 153 10.39 7.15 -16.32
N LYS A 154 9.41 7.37 -17.20
CA LYS A 154 8.87 8.71 -17.50
C LYS A 154 7.53 8.86 -16.80
N TYR A 155 7.26 10.03 -16.24
CA TYR A 155 5.97 10.28 -15.59
C TYR A 155 5.51 11.72 -15.79
N GLU A 156 4.21 11.90 -15.70
CA GLU A 156 3.52 13.17 -15.69
C GLU A 156 2.47 13.16 -14.60
N ILE A 157 2.23 14.33 -13.99
CA ILE A 157 1.21 14.47 -12.94
C ILE A 157 0.09 15.32 -13.48
N LYS A 158 -1.11 14.73 -13.53
CA LYS A 158 -2.34 15.40 -13.97
C LYS A 158 -3.48 15.07 -13.03
N LYS A 159 -4.22 16.08 -12.59
CA LYS A 159 -5.44 15.95 -11.77
C LYS A 159 -5.29 14.99 -10.57
N GLY A 160 -4.15 15.06 -9.85
CA GLY A 160 -3.87 14.22 -8.70
C GLY A 160 -3.47 12.76 -9.00
N TYR A 161 -3.16 12.45 -10.27
CA TYR A 161 -2.67 11.14 -10.70
C TYR A 161 -1.27 11.23 -11.29
N ILE A 162 -0.48 10.21 -11.04
CA ILE A 162 0.82 9.97 -11.63
C ILE A 162 0.61 9.04 -12.83
N TYR A 163 0.77 9.57 -14.02
CA TYR A 163 0.78 8.82 -15.27
C TYR A 163 2.21 8.41 -15.56
N ALA A 164 2.52 7.14 -15.35
CA ALA A 164 3.87 6.63 -15.48
C ALA A 164 4.00 5.61 -16.60
N LYS A 165 5.13 5.65 -17.33
CA LYS A 165 5.47 4.70 -18.40
C LYS A 165 6.98 4.48 -18.46
N SER A 166 7.40 3.33 -19.01
CA SER A 166 8.79 3.07 -19.38
C SER A 166 8.87 2.49 -20.79
N ASN A 167 9.97 2.77 -21.49
CA ASN A 167 10.25 2.22 -22.81
C ASN A 167 11.03 0.90 -22.63
N GLY A 168 10.31 -0.18 -22.28
CA GLY A 168 10.92 -1.47 -21.95
C GLY A 168 11.41 -1.58 -20.51
N LYS A 169 12.33 -2.52 -20.25
CA LYS A 169 12.84 -2.81 -18.92
C LYS A 169 13.57 -1.62 -18.30
N LEU A 170 13.38 -1.40 -17.02
CA LEU A 170 14.16 -0.43 -16.25
C LEU A 170 15.64 -0.84 -16.26
N LYS A 171 16.52 0.16 -16.35
CA LYS A 171 17.97 -0.04 -16.35
C LYS A 171 18.58 0.35 -15.02
N GLY A 172 19.53 -0.44 -14.52
CA GLY A 172 20.28 -0.11 -13.31
C GLY A 172 20.99 1.24 -13.44
N ASN A 173 21.04 1.98 -12.34
CA ASN A 173 21.69 3.29 -12.26
C ASN A 173 22.19 3.54 -10.84
N ASN A 174 23.19 4.41 -10.69
CA ASN A 174 23.63 4.91 -9.40
C ASN A 174 22.64 5.96 -8.86
N ILE A 175 22.00 5.63 -7.73
CA ILE A 175 20.99 6.49 -7.11
C ILE A 175 21.51 6.92 -5.74
N LYS A 176 21.71 8.22 -5.56
CA LYS A 176 22.01 8.84 -4.27
C LYS A 176 20.77 9.63 -3.84
N PHE A 177 20.21 9.30 -2.69
CA PHE A 177 19.13 10.07 -2.09
C PHE A 177 19.68 11.34 -1.41
N PRO A 178 18.98 12.48 -1.54
CA PRO A 178 19.43 13.75 -0.92
C PRO A 178 19.27 13.74 0.61
N LYS A 179 18.53 12.79 1.15
CA LYS A 179 18.31 12.61 2.60
C LYS A 179 18.03 11.14 2.90
N ILE A 180 18.29 10.77 4.15
CA ILE A 180 17.96 9.42 4.66
C ILE A 180 16.44 9.22 4.62
N SER A 181 16.00 8.07 4.10
CA SER A 181 14.60 7.69 4.05
C SER A 181 14.46 6.18 4.27
N VAL A 182 13.61 5.81 5.21
CA VAL A 182 13.29 4.40 5.51
C VAL A 182 12.33 3.81 4.47
N GLY A 183 11.53 4.65 3.81
CA GLY A 183 10.46 4.21 2.92
C GLY A 183 10.76 4.35 1.43
N ALA A 184 11.87 4.96 1.07
CA ALA A 184 12.24 5.18 -0.33
C ALA A 184 13.45 4.35 -0.73
#